data_7640b126cd97a90be12169daef7a9611
#
_entry.id   7640b126cd97a90be12169daef7a9611
#
_cell.length_a   1.000
_cell.length_b   1.000
_cell.length_c   1.000
_cell.angle_alpha   90.00
_cell.angle_beta   90.00
_cell.angle_gamma   90.00
#
_symmetry.space_group_name_H-M   'P 1'
#
loop_
_entity.id
_entity.type
_entity.pdbx_description
1 polymer ?
#
loop_
_entity_poly.entity_id
_entity_poly.type
_entity_poly.pdbx_seq_one_letter_code
_entity_poly.pdbx_strand_id
1 'polypeptide(L)'
;MKGKIIKGIAGFYYIYAQDGNVYECKAKGIFRKDNFKPLVGDNAEISVLDQEAKEGSVTAILPRRNSLIRPAVANVDQAFVIFAMEDPKPNFLLLDRFLIMMEQQGIPAVICFNKKDLGEKEELERLYLTPPRCGYQVVLSSTLEGEGIDEIRQILRGKTTVVAGPSGVGKSSITNCMQGEIQMETGEISRKLKRGKHTTRHSQVIPVEKDTFLVDTPGFSSLYLTDMEEDELRNYFPEFLKYEPQCRFQGCRHIHEPDCGVKEALAEGKISQLRYDDYLALYEELKEKRRY
;
A
#
# COMPACT_ATOMS: atom_id res chain seq x y z
N MET A 1 -23.53 -13.65 -9.91
CA MET A 1 -22.60 -13.90 -8.80
C MET A 1 -21.69 -12.69 -8.62
N LYS A 2 -21.32 -12.33 -7.38
CA LYS A 2 -20.38 -11.22 -7.12
C LYS A 2 -18.95 -11.72 -6.96
N GLY A 3 -17.96 -10.88 -7.31
CA GLY A 3 -16.55 -11.20 -7.13
C GLY A 3 -15.67 -9.95 -7.29
N LYS A 4 -14.36 -10.12 -7.10
CA LYS A 4 -13.35 -9.07 -7.24
C LYS A 4 -12.48 -9.34 -8.46
N ILE A 5 -12.23 -8.31 -9.28
CA ILE A 5 -11.29 -8.40 -10.39
C ILE A 5 -9.87 -8.51 -9.82
N ILE A 6 -9.24 -9.65 -10.00
CA ILE A 6 -7.88 -9.91 -9.51
C ILE A 6 -6.80 -9.70 -10.58
N LYS A 7 -7.19 -9.73 -11.86
CA LYS A 7 -6.27 -9.55 -12.99
C LYS A 7 -7.04 -9.14 -14.25
N GLY A 8 -6.41 -8.34 -15.10
CA GLY A 8 -6.92 -7.97 -16.43
C GLY A 8 -5.85 -8.11 -17.49
N ILE A 9 -6.10 -8.90 -18.55
CA ILE A 9 -5.16 -9.13 -19.64
C ILE A 9 -5.93 -9.19 -20.96
N ALA A 10 -5.51 -8.40 -21.94
CA ALA A 10 -6.00 -8.46 -23.33
C ALA A 10 -7.53 -8.45 -23.46
N GLY A 11 -8.24 -7.73 -22.57
CA GLY A 11 -9.71 -7.64 -22.58
C GLY A 11 -10.42 -8.76 -21.83
N PHE A 12 -9.69 -9.68 -21.21
CA PHE A 12 -10.21 -10.67 -20.26
C PHE A 12 -9.96 -10.20 -18.83
N TYR A 13 -10.91 -10.52 -17.96
CA TYR A 13 -10.85 -10.22 -16.52
C TYR A 13 -10.97 -11.51 -15.74
N TYR A 14 -10.01 -11.74 -14.85
CA TYR A 14 -10.02 -12.87 -13.92
C TYR A 14 -10.69 -12.40 -12.64
N ILE A 15 -11.76 -13.04 -12.25
CA ILE A 15 -12.61 -12.61 -11.13
C ILE A 15 -12.64 -13.70 -10.07
N TYR A 16 -12.13 -13.37 -8.88
CA TYR A 16 -12.28 -14.20 -7.70
C TYR A 16 -13.69 -14.01 -7.15
N ALA A 17 -14.52 -15.04 -7.28
CA ALA A 17 -15.94 -15.01 -6.98
C ALA A 17 -16.23 -15.51 -5.55
N GLN A 18 -17.45 -15.25 -5.06
CA GLN A 18 -17.89 -15.60 -3.72
C GLN A 18 -17.85 -17.09 -3.39
N ASP A 19 -17.86 -17.96 -4.39
CA ASP A 19 -17.73 -19.43 -4.28
C ASP A 19 -16.26 -19.89 -4.14
N GLY A 20 -15.31 -18.95 -4.04
CA GLY A 20 -13.87 -19.24 -3.93
C GLY A 20 -13.19 -19.58 -5.26
N ASN A 21 -13.91 -19.59 -6.36
CA ASN A 21 -13.35 -19.89 -7.68
C ASN A 21 -12.94 -18.61 -8.44
N VAL A 22 -12.00 -18.78 -9.36
CA VAL A 22 -11.61 -17.73 -10.29
C VAL A 22 -12.25 -18.01 -11.66
N TYR A 23 -13.01 -17.04 -12.17
CA TYR A 23 -13.64 -17.12 -13.48
C TYR A 23 -12.91 -16.22 -14.47
N GLU A 24 -12.65 -16.75 -15.67
CA GLU A 24 -12.21 -15.96 -16.82
C GLU A 24 -13.42 -15.33 -17.49
N CYS A 25 -13.52 -14.01 -17.46
CA CYS A 25 -14.68 -13.28 -17.90
C CYS A 25 -14.34 -12.30 -19.02
N LYS A 26 -15.22 -12.21 -20.02
CA LYS A 26 -15.21 -11.12 -21.01
C LYS A 26 -16.09 -9.98 -20.54
N ALA A 27 -15.62 -8.74 -20.72
CA ALA A 27 -16.46 -7.58 -20.51
C ALA A 27 -17.48 -7.45 -21.65
N LYS A 28 -18.78 -7.28 -21.33
CA LYS A 28 -19.77 -6.95 -22.34
C LYS A 28 -19.47 -5.58 -22.95
N GLY A 29 -19.79 -5.38 -24.23
CA GLY A 29 -19.51 -4.15 -24.99
C GLY A 29 -20.10 -2.87 -24.39
N ILE A 30 -20.97 -2.95 -23.39
CA ILE A 30 -21.57 -1.81 -22.67
C ILE A 30 -20.54 -0.94 -21.99
N PHE A 31 -19.46 -1.52 -21.45
CA PHE A 31 -18.37 -0.75 -20.80
C PHE A 31 -17.56 0.11 -21.78
N ARG A 32 -17.60 -0.22 -23.09
CA ARG A 32 -16.96 0.60 -24.14
C ARG A 32 -17.75 1.85 -24.46
N LYS A 33 -19.09 1.82 -24.27
CA LYS A 33 -19.96 2.98 -24.55
C LYS A 33 -19.81 4.07 -23.49
N ASP A 34 -19.59 3.68 -22.24
CA ASP A 34 -19.51 4.63 -21.10
C ASP A 34 -18.07 5.10 -20.81
N ASN A 35 -17.11 4.75 -21.69
CA ASN A 35 -15.68 5.05 -21.51
C ASN A 35 -15.12 4.59 -20.14
N PHE A 36 -15.82 3.63 -19.50
CA PHE A 36 -15.46 3.11 -18.19
C PHE A 36 -14.47 1.95 -18.34
N LYS A 37 -13.28 2.13 -17.80
CA LYS A 37 -12.23 1.09 -17.79
C LYS A 37 -12.25 0.35 -16.46
N PRO A 38 -12.60 -0.95 -16.43
CA PRO A 38 -12.46 -1.77 -15.24
C PRO A 38 -11.02 -1.81 -14.76
N LEU A 39 -10.82 -1.71 -13.45
CA LEU A 39 -9.52 -1.79 -12.78
C LEU A 39 -9.42 -3.10 -11.99
N VAL A 40 -8.20 -3.52 -11.77
CA VAL A 40 -7.89 -4.55 -10.78
C VAL A 40 -8.35 -4.03 -9.41
N GLY A 41 -8.99 -4.89 -8.61
CA GLY A 41 -9.60 -4.48 -7.33
C GLY A 41 -11.07 -4.05 -7.44
N ASP A 42 -11.63 -3.84 -8.65
CA ASP A 42 -13.07 -3.59 -8.80
C ASP A 42 -13.89 -4.77 -8.31
N ASN A 43 -15.00 -4.45 -7.65
CA ASN A 43 -16.04 -5.43 -7.38
C ASN A 43 -16.96 -5.52 -8.60
N ALA A 44 -17.23 -6.74 -9.07
CA ALA A 44 -18.00 -6.99 -10.27
C ALA A 44 -19.13 -7.99 -10.03
N GLU A 45 -20.18 -7.89 -10.83
CA GLU A 45 -21.16 -8.95 -11.00
C GLU A 45 -20.86 -9.72 -12.27
N ILE A 46 -20.94 -11.04 -12.18
CA ILE A 46 -20.71 -11.94 -13.30
C ILE A 46 -21.90 -12.87 -13.55
N SER A 47 -22.10 -13.22 -14.81
CA SER A 47 -22.92 -14.35 -15.23
C SER A 47 -21.99 -15.51 -15.58
N VAL A 48 -22.11 -16.63 -14.90
CA VAL A 48 -21.37 -17.86 -15.21
C VAL A 48 -21.95 -18.46 -16.46
N LEU A 49 -21.12 -18.71 -17.45
CA LEU A 49 -21.48 -19.32 -18.73
C LEU A 49 -21.16 -20.80 -18.74
N ASP A 50 -20.01 -21.18 -18.16
CA ASP A 50 -19.57 -22.54 -17.97
C ASP A 50 -18.95 -22.71 -16.59
N GLN A 51 -19.55 -23.60 -15.78
CA GLN A 51 -19.11 -23.85 -14.41
C GLN A 51 -17.84 -24.74 -14.34
N GLU A 52 -17.69 -25.67 -15.28
CA GLU A 52 -16.54 -26.57 -15.33
C GLU A 52 -15.33 -25.88 -15.91
N ALA A 53 -15.48 -25.15 -17.00
CA ALA A 53 -14.44 -24.36 -17.63
C ALA A 53 -14.10 -23.06 -16.84
N LYS A 54 -14.92 -22.68 -15.84
CA LYS A 54 -14.79 -21.41 -15.08
C LYS A 54 -14.83 -20.19 -16.01
N GLU A 55 -15.72 -20.20 -16.98
CA GLU A 55 -15.94 -19.10 -17.91
C GLU A 55 -17.17 -18.27 -17.53
N GLY A 56 -17.09 -16.96 -17.76
CA GLY A 56 -18.16 -16.04 -17.43
C GLY A 56 -18.16 -14.75 -18.25
N SER A 57 -19.11 -13.91 -17.94
CA SER A 57 -19.23 -12.58 -18.53
C SER A 57 -19.45 -11.55 -17.41
N VAL A 58 -18.71 -10.45 -17.45
CA VAL A 58 -18.93 -9.31 -16.55
C VAL A 58 -20.24 -8.63 -16.95
N THR A 59 -21.19 -8.58 -16.03
CA THR A 59 -22.50 -7.96 -16.26
C THR A 59 -22.56 -6.54 -15.70
N ALA A 60 -21.86 -6.27 -14.58
CA ALA A 60 -21.76 -4.94 -14.00
C ALA A 60 -20.45 -4.76 -13.22
N ILE A 61 -19.97 -3.53 -13.14
CA ILE A 61 -18.95 -3.11 -12.19
C ILE A 61 -19.66 -2.30 -11.10
N LEU A 62 -19.42 -2.67 -9.85
CA LEU A 62 -20.03 -1.99 -8.71
C LEU A 62 -19.29 -0.65 -8.44
N PRO A 63 -19.96 0.33 -7.80
CA PRO A 63 -19.36 1.60 -7.48
C PRO A 63 -18.06 1.43 -6.69
N ARG A 64 -17.03 2.17 -7.06
CA ARG A 64 -15.75 2.23 -6.35
C ARG A 64 -15.87 3.07 -5.09
N ARG A 65 -15.22 2.66 -4.00
CA ARG A 65 -15.00 3.51 -2.83
C ARG A 65 -13.85 4.49 -3.07
N ASN A 66 -12.80 3.99 -3.70
CA ASN A 66 -11.62 4.75 -4.10
C ASN A 66 -10.91 4.08 -5.28
N SER A 67 -9.96 4.78 -5.88
CA SER A 67 -9.04 4.21 -6.85
C SER A 67 -7.70 4.91 -6.76
N LEU A 68 -6.62 4.14 -6.65
CA LEU A 68 -5.27 4.66 -6.71
C LEU A 68 -4.88 4.93 -8.16
N ILE A 69 -4.04 5.96 -8.36
CA ILE A 69 -3.49 6.30 -9.69
C ILE A 69 -2.26 5.43 -9.97
N ARG A 70 -1.43 5.27 -8.96
CA ARG A 70 -0.22 4.43 -8.99
C ARG A 70 -0.10 3.66 -7.67
N PRO A 71 -0.22 2.33 -7.72
CA PRO A 71 -0.69 1.50 -8.85
C PRO A 71 -2.17 1.76 -9.20
N ALA A 72 -2.56 1.53 -10.46
CA ALA A 72 -3.96 1.66 -10.87
C ALA A 72 -4.79 0.49 -10.31
N VAL A 73 -5.32 0.66 -9.11
CA VAL A 73 -6.08 -0.34 -8.34
C VAL A 73 -7.27 0.32 -7.67
N ALA A 74 -8.42 -0.36 -7.68
CA ALA A 74 -9.65 0.11 -7.04
C ALA A 74 -9.92 -0.56 -5.69
N ASN A 75 -10.73 0.10 -4.85
CA ASN A 75 -11.26 -0.42 -3.59
C ASN A 75 -10.19 -0.88 -2.61
N VAL A 76 -9.12 -0.08 -2.45
CA VAL A 76 -8.05 -0.30 -1.49
C VAL A 76 -8.49 0.14 -0.10
N ASP A 77 -8.23 -0.66 0.91
CA ASP A 77 -8.56 -0.37 2.31
C ASP A 77 -7.37 0.23 3.06
N GLN A 78 -6.15 -0.22 2.75
CA GLN A 78 -4.93 0.23 3.40
C GLN A 78 -3.69 -0.06 2.56
N ALA A 79 -2.57 0.57 2.91
CA ALA A 79 -1.24 0.23 2.45
C ALA A 79 -0.43 -0.47 3.55
N PHE A 80 0.33 -1.47 3.18
CA PHE A 80 1.27 -2.17 4.05
C PHE A 80 2.68 -1.93 3.51
N VAL A 81 3.40 -1.00 4.15
CA VAL A 81 4.69 -0.48 3.69
C VAL A 81 5.79 -1.25 4.40
N ILE A 82 6.52 -2.10 3.65
CA ILE A 82 7.50 -3.03 4.19
C ILE A 82 8.91 -2.51 3.94
N PHE A 83 9.69 -2.42 5.01
CA PHE A 83 11.13 -2.21 5.01
C PHE A 83 11.80 -3.36 5.75
N ALA A 84 13.09 -3.57 5.53
CA ALA A 84 13.89 -4.47 6.35
C ALA A 84 14.54 -3.70 7.49
N MET A 85 14.75 -4.35 8.63
CA MET A 85 15.57 -3.79 9.72
C MET A 85 17.04 -3.68 9.31
N GLU A 86 17.51 -4.69 8.56
CA GLU A 86 18.85 -4.75 8.00
C GLU A 86 18.78 -5.52 6.67
N ASP A 87 19.75 -5.32 5.80
CA ASP A 87 19.94 -5.99 4.49
C ASP A 87 18.68 -6.05 3.59
N PRO A 88 18.29 -4.93 2.97
CA PRO A 88 18.97 -3.62 2.95
C PRO A 88 18.63 -2.77 4.19
N LYS A 89 19.56 -1.92 4.61
CA LYS A 89 19.28 -0.91 5.63
C LYS A 89 18.10 -0.04 5.22
N PRO A 90 17.21 0.32 6.17
CA PRO A 90 16.04 1.13 5.86
C PRO A 90 16.45 2.53 5.39
N ASN A 91 15.92 2.96 4.25
CA ASN A 91 15.97 4.34 3.80
C ASN A 91 14.70 5.04 4.28
N PHE A 92 14.78 5.80 5.37
CA PHE A 92 13.64 6.44 6.00
C PHE A 92 13.04 7.54 5.13
N LEU A 93 13.84 8.31 4.41
CA LEU A 93 13.35 9.29 3.45
C LEU A 93 12.49 8.64 2.34
N LEU A 94 12.86 7.44 1.89
CA LEU A 94 12.06 6.67 0.95
C LEU A 94 10.77 6.16 1.61
N LEU A 95 10.83 5.72 2.87
CA LEU A 95 9.66 5.33 3.64
C LEU A 95 8.68 6.50 3.74
N ASP A 96 9.15 7.68 4.08
CA ASP A 96 8.33 8.87 4.20
C ASP A 96 7.68 9.28 2.89
N ARG A 97 8.37 9.13 1.76
CA ARG A 97 7.75 9.30 0.43
C ARG A 97 6.57 8.35 0.19
N PHE A 98 6.68 7.08 0.59
CA PHE A 98 5.58 6.12 0.50
C PHE A 98 4.40 6.56 1.37
N LEU A 99 4.66 6.99 2.60
CA LEU A 99 3.63 7.42 3.55
C LEU A 99 2.91 8.66 3.03
N ILE A 100 3.64 9.68 2.59
CA ILE A 100 3.07 10.91 2.01
C ILE A 100 2.19 10.58 0.80
N MET A 101 2.64 9.70 -0.08
CA MET A 101 1.86 9.29 -1.25
C MET A 101 0.57 8.56 -0.85
N MET A 102 0.56 7.80 0.23
CA MET A 102 -0.65 7.17 0.75
C MET A 102 -1.59 8.19 1.40
N GLU A 103 -1.06 9.12 2.17
CA GLU A 103 -1.82 10.24 2.75
C GLU A 103 -2.48 11.10 1.66
N GLN A 104 -1.77 11.44 0.58
CA GLN A 104 -2.33 12.17 -0.56
C GLN A 104 -3.55 11.46 -1.18
N GLN A 105 -3.57 10.15 -1.16
CA GLN A 105 -4.65 9.33 -1.72
C GLN A 105 -5.70 8.95 -0.67
N GLY A 106 -5.57 9.42 0.57
CA GLY A 106 -6.47 9.10 1.68
C GLY A 106 -6.47 7.62 2.07
N ILE A 107 -5.33 6.92 1.90
CA ILE A 107 -5.18 5.50 2.20
C ILE A 107 -4.40 5.33 3.50
N PRO A 108 -5.01 4.76 4.55
CA PRO A 108 -4.31 4.45 5.79
C PRO A 108 -3.10 3.55 5.55
N ALA A 109 -1.98 3.85 6.19
CA ALA A 109 -0.75 3.07 6.05
C ALA A 109 -0.38 2.36 7.37
N VAL A 110 0.16 1.15 7.24
CA VAL A 110 0.81 0.41 8.30
C VAL A 110 2.25 0.16 7.88
N ILE A 111 3.20 0.42 8.76
CA ILE A 111 4.63 0.21 8.54
C ILE A 111 5.01 -1.17 9.07
N CYS A 112 5.75 -1.92 8.28
CA CYS A 112 6.32 -3.20 8.71
C CYS A 112 7.84 -3.18 8.54
N PHE A 113 8.56 -3.41 9.62
CA PHE A 113 9.99 -3.72 9.55
C PHE A 113 10.17 -5.23 9.65
N ASN A 114 10.46 -5.83 8.50
CA ASN A 114 10.76 -7.25 8.38
C ASN A 114 12.25 -7.53 8.64
N LYS A 115 12.64 -8.81 8.72
CA LYS A 115 13.98 -9.28 9.06
C LYS A 115 14.44 -8.80 10.45
N LYS A 116 13.51 -8.84 11.42
CA LYS A 116 13.77 -8.50 12.81
C LYS A 116 14.95 -9.29 13.40
N ASP A 117 15.17 -10.51 12.89
CA ASP A 117 16.27 -11.40 13.23
C ASP A 117 17.67 -10.84 12.89
N LEU A 118 17.76 -9.83 12.01
CA LEU A 118 19.02 -9.22 11.60
C LEU A 118 19.31 -7.87 12.28
N GLY A 119 18.33 -7.24 12.90
CA GLY A 119 18.44 -5.86 13.40
C GLY A 119 18.32 -5.74 14.91
N GLU A 120 18.90 -4.67 15.46
CA GLU A 120 18.74 -4.31 16.87
C GLU A 120 17.45 -3.52 17.07
N LYS A 121 16.58 -4.03 17.93
CA LYS A 121 15.26 -3.46 18.20
C LYS A 121 15.36 -2.05 18.78
N GLU A 122 16.36 -1.81 19.64
CA GLU A 122 16.60 -0.55 20.33
C GLU A 122 16.86 0.61 19.37
N GLU A 123 17.51 0.36 18.25
CA GLU A 123 17.80 1.39 17.25
C GLU A 123 16.52 1.87 16.56
N LEU A 124 15.63 0.95 16.19
CA LEU A 124 14.34 1.31 15.58
C LEU A 124 13.37 1.93 16.59
N GLU A 125 13.37 1.49 17.85
CA GLU A 125 12.56 2.11 18.89
C GLU A 125 12.96 3.57 19.14
N ARG A 126 14.25 3.90 19.03
CA ARG A 126 14.71 5.29 19.12
C ARG A 126 14.28 6.15 17.95
N LEU A 127 14.26 5.59 16.75
CA LEU A 127 14.08 6.34 15.51
C LEU A 127 12.62 6.46 15.07
N TYR A 128 11.85 5.37 15.14
CA TYR A 128 10.57 5.33 14.43
C TYR A 128 9.42 4.62 15.17
N LEU A 129 9.72 3.66 16.07
CA LEU A 129 8.76 2.67 16.56
C LEU A 129 7.77 3.13 17.62
N THR A 130 7.85 4.34 18.10
CA THR A 130 6.81 4.85 19.00
C THR A 130 5.67 5.45 18.17
N PRO A 131 4.49 4.79 18.09
CA PRO A 131 3.36 5.27 17.30
C PRO A 131 3.02 6.74 17.51
N PRO A 132 3.13 7.33 18.74
CA PRO A 132 2.90 8.75 18.94
C PRO A 132 3.86 9.65 18.19
N ARG A 133 5.04 9.16 17.82
CA ARG A 133 6.10 9.97 17.19
C ARG A 133 6.07 9.97 15.67
N CYS A 134 5.48 8.96 15.05
CA CYS A 134 5.39 8.86 13.58
C CYS A 134 3.96 8.86 13.04
N GLY A 135 2.94 8.79 13.92
CA GLY A 135 1.53 8.83 13.51
C GLY A 135 0.99 7.53 12.89
N TYR A 136 1.79 6.47 12.77
CA TYR A 136 1.41 5.22 12.10
C TYR A 136 1.50 4.01 13.03
N GLN A 137 0.71 2.97 12.72
CA GLN A 137 0.92 1.65 13.30
C GLN A 137 2.20 1.04 12.73
N VAL A 138 3.03 0.47 13.61
CA VAL A 138 4.30 -0.18 13.25
C VAL A 138 4.30 -1.62 13.73
N VAL A 139 4.73 -2.54 12.85
CA VAL A 139 4.84 -3.98 13.13
C VAL A 139 6.27 -4.44 12.87
N LEU A 140 6.77 -5.28 13.75
CA LEU A 140 8.06 -5.97 13.55
C LEU A 140 7.80 -7.42 13.15
N SER A 141 8.52 -7.91 12.15
CA SER A 141 8.38 -9.29 11.71
C SER A 141 9.71 -9.93 11.32
N SER A 142 9.77 -11.25 11.46
CA SER A 142 10.76 -12.10 10.81
C SER A 142 10.04 -13.23 10.08
N THR A 143 10.07 -13.19 8.75
CA THR A 143 9.52 -14.30 7.96
C THR A 143 10.37 -15.58 8.07
N LEU A 144 11.63 -15.47 8.50
CA LEU A 144 12.52 -16.60 8.74
C LEU A 144 12.13 -17.34 10.02
N GLU A 145 11.87 -16.59 11.10
CA GLU A 145 11.55 -17.13 12.43
C GLU A 145 10.03 -17.29 12.66
N GLY A 146 9.20 -16.78 11.76
CA GLY A 146 7.74 -16.79 11.91
C GLY A 146 7.20 -15.74 12.88
N GLU A 147 8.03 -14.83 13.38
CA GLU A 147 7.61 -13.80 14.33
C GLU A 147 6.83 -12.68 13.65
N GLY A 148 5.79 -12.17 14.34
CA GLY A 148 4.95 -11.06 13.86
C GLY A 148 3.97 -11.45 12.73
N ILE A 149 4.02 -12.68 12.23
CA ILE A 149 3.21 -13.14 11.09
C ILE A 149 1.72 -13.15 11.43
N ASP A 150 1.37 -13.58 12.63
CA ASP A 150 -0.03 -13.60 13.08
C ASP A 150 -0.59 -12.20 13.28
N GLU A 151 0.22 -11.25 13.75
CA GLU A 151 -0.17 -9.83 13.84
C GLU A 151 -0.43 -9.26 12.45
N ILE A 152 0.47 -9.52 11.49
CA ILE A 152 0.28 -9.13 10.09
C ILE A 152 -1.03 -9.72 9.55
N ARG A 153 -1.31 -11.00 9.79
CA ARG A 153 -2.55 -11.65 9.34
C ARG A 153 -3.79 -10.95 9.90
N GLN A 154 -3.79 -10.58 11.18
CA GLN A 154 -4.90 -9.85 11.79
C GLN A 154 -5.10 -8.47 11.18
N ILE A 155 -4.02 -7.73 10.89
CA ILE A 155 -4.05 -6.41 10.26
C ILE A 155 -4.63 -6.48 8.85
N LEU A 156 -4.32 -7.53 8.10
CA LEU A 156 -4.73 -7.72 6.70
C LEU A 156 -6.14 -8.28 6.55
N ARG A 157 -6.67 -8.96 7.56
CA ARG A 157 -7.94 -9.70 7.50
C ARG A 157 -9.11 -8.83 7.05
N GLY A 158 -9.85 -9.33 6.04
CA GLY A 158 -11.04 -8.68 5.49
C GLY A 158 -10.75 -7.42 4.68
N LYS A 159 -9.48 -7.17 4.33
CA LYS A 159 -9.06 -5.94 3.63
C LYS A 159 -8.40 -6.22 2.29
N THR A 160 -8.48 -5.23 1.42
CA THR A 160 -7.66 -5.14 0.20
C THR A 160 -6.48 -4.23 0.50
N THR A 161 -5.29 -4.82 0.59
CA THR A 161 -4.07 -4.14 1.06
C THR A 161 -3.06 -4.02 -0.07
N VAL A 162 -2.61 -2.80 -0.36
CA VAL A 162 -1.48 -2.55 -1.25
C VAL A 162 -0.19 -2.82 -0.51
N VAL A 163 0.67 -3.68 -1.07
CA VAL A 163 1.99 -3.96 -0.51
C VAL A 163 3.03 -3.10 -1.22
N ALA A 164 3.75 -2.29 -0.46
CA ALA A 164 4.76 -1.36 -0.93
C ALA A 164 6.10 -1.57 -0.21
N GLY A 165 7.18 -1.05 -0.79
CA GLY A 165 8.52 -1.09 -0.21
C GLY A 165 9.61 -1.46 -1.23
N PRO A 166 10.89 -1.21 -0.92
CA PRO A 166 12.02 -1.45 -1.81
C PRO A 166 12.24 -2.94 -2.13
N SER A 167 13.14 -3.22 -3.05
CA SER A 167 13.53 -4.61 -3.38
C SER A 167 14.31 -5.23 -2.22
N GLY A 168 14.16 -6.53 -1.99
CA GLY A 168 14.94 -7.28 -1.01
C GLY A 168 14.42 -7.23 0.44
N VAL A 169 13.37 -6.45 0.75
CA VAL A 169 12.83 -6.32 2.12
C VAL A 169 11.95 -7.49 2.57
N GLY A 170 11.66 -8.46 1.68
CA GLY A 170 10.86 -9.64 2.02
C GLY A 170 9.37 -9.54 1.69
N LYS A 171 8.94 -8.64 0.79
CA LYS A 171 7.53 -8.53 0.35
C LYS A 171 6.96 -9.88 -0.11
N SER A 172 7.66 -10.57 -1.01
CA SER A 172 7.24 -11.87 -1.52
C SER A 172 7.21 -12.95 -0.42
N SER A 173 8.14 -12.88 0.55
CA SER A 173 8.16 -13.82 1.68
C SER A 173 6.94 -13.63 2.56
N ILE A 174 6.60 -12.39 2.93
CA ILE A 174 5.39 -12.08 3.69
C ILE A 174 4.14 -12.53 2.91
N THR A 175 4.05 -12.20 1.61
CA THR A 175 2.92 -12.63 0.77
C THR A 175 2.78 -14.15 0.75
N ASN A 176 3.88 -14.89 0.64
CA ASN A 176 3.87 -16.35 0.67
C ASN A 176 3.41 -16.90 2.03
N CYS A 177 3.85 -16.29 3.15
CA CYS A 177 3.37 -16.67 4.48
C CYS A 177 1.85 -16.46 4.64
N MET A 178 1.30 -15.45 3.97
CA MET A 178 -0.15 -15.19 4.01
C MET A 178 -0.94 -16.17 3.13
N GLN A 179 -0.36 -16.67 2.03
CA GLN A 179 -1.04 -17.58 1.08
C GLN A 179 -1.07 -19.04 1.50
N GLY A 180 -0.48 -19.42 2.65
CA GLY A 180 -0.15 -20.81 3.03
C GLY A 180 -1.29 -21.84 2.91
N GLU A 181 -2.55 -21.44 3.02
CA GLU A 181 -3.70 -22.35 2.95
C GLU A 181 -4.38 -22.39 1.56
N ILE A 182 -4.46 -21.26 0.86
CA ILE A 182 -5.15 -21.18 -0.45
C ILE A 182 -4.38 -21.86 -1.58
N GLN A 183 -3.05 -21.95 -1.51
CA GLN A 183 -2.26 -22.64 -2.54
C GLN A 183 -2.58 -24.14 -2.64
N MET A 184 -3.10 -24.77 -1.60
CA MET A 184 -3.48 -26.18 -1.63
C MET A 184 -4.75 -26.44 -2.45
N GLU A 185 -5.70 -25.49 -2.49
CA GLU A 185 -6.97 -25.64 -3.21
C GLU A 185 -6.93 -25.13 -4.67
N THR A 186 -6.02 -24.19 -4.99
CA THR A 186 -5.98 -23.53 -6.30
C THR A 186 -4.79 -23.94 -7.19
N GLY A 187 -4.15 -25.07 -6.92
CA GLY A 187 -2.90 -25.52 -7.54
C GLY A 187 -2.85 -25.48 -9.08
N GLU A 188 -3.96 -25.68 -9.79
CA GLU A 188 -4.02 -25.56 -11.25
C GLU A 188 -4.11 -24.10 -11.75
N ILE A 189 -4.82 -23.26 -11.03
CA ILE A 189 -5.02 -21.83 -11.40
C ILE A 189 -3.72 -21.05 -11.16
N SER A 190 -3.02 -21.35 -10.06
CA SER A 190 -1.70 -20.80 -9.77
C SER A 190 -0.67 -21.11 -10.86
N ARG A 191 -0.73 -22.29 -11.49
CA ARG A 191 0.12 -22.65 -12.63
C ARG A 191 -0.20 -21.85 -13.89
N LYS A 192 -1.47 -21.57 -14.20
CA LYS A 192 -1.85 -20.71 -15.34
C LYS A 192 -1.44 -19.26 -15.10
N LEU A 193 -1.56 -18.76 -13.88
CA LEU A 193 -1.14 -17.42 -13.49
C LEU A 193 0.39 -17.24 -13.50
N LYS A 194 1.17 -18.28 -13.13
CA LYS A 194 2.65 -18.27 -13.15
C LYS A 194 3.27 -18.34 -14.55
N ARG A 195 2.56 -18.80 -15.58
CA ARG A 195 3.09 -18.89 -16.97
C ARG A 195 3.32 -17.54 -17.66
N GLY A 196 2.89 -16.41 -17.05
CA GLY A 196 3.18 -15.05 -17.51
C GLY A 196 4.47 -14.45 -16.95
N LYS A 197 5.55 -15.20 -16.79
CA LYS A 197 6.79 -14.84 -16.09
C LYS A 197 7.76 -13.97 -16.92
N HIS A 198 7.26 -12.98 -17.68
CA HIS A 198 8.12 -11.92 -18.23
C HIS A 198 7.34 -10.61 -18.33
N THR A 199 7.87 -9.55 -17.65
CA THR A 199 7.42 -8.15 -17.69
C THR A 199 6.03 -7.86 -17.09
N THR A 200 5.87 -8.03 -15.78
CA THR A 200 4.71 -7.54 -15.04
C THR A 200 4.75 -6.01 -14.92
N ARG A 201 4.18 -5.32 -15.92
CA ARG A 201 3.81 -3.89 -15.82
C ARG A 201 2.40 -3.69 -15.24
N HIS A 202 1.73 -4.74 -14.79
CA HIS A 202 0.34 -4.70 -14.35
C HIS A 202 0.22 -5.15 -12.90
N SER A 203 -0.49 -4.36 -12.09
CA SER A 203 -0.87 -4.74 -10.73
C SER A 203 -1.72 -6.01 -10.75
N GLN A 204 -1.50 -6.88 -9.78
CA GLN A 204 -2.27 -8.11 -9.57
C GLN A 204 -2.78 -8.14 -8.13
N VAL A 205 -4.05 -8.52 -7.96
CA VAL A 205 -4.62 -8.81 -6.63
C VAL A 205 -4.47 -10.30 -6.35
N ILE A 206 -3.94 -10.60 -5.18
CA ILE A 206 -3.65 -11.95 -4.70
C ILE A 206 -4.65 -12.24 -3.57
N PRO A 207 -5.60 -13.15 -3.72
CA PRO A 207 -6.41 -13.60 -2.60
C PRO A 207 -5.53 -14.40 -1.62
N VAL A 208 -5.63 -14.09 -0.33
CA VAL A 208 -4.85 -14.76 0.74
C VAL A 208 -5.75 -15.47 1.75
N GLU A 209 -6.92 -14.93 2.01
CA GLU A 209 -8.01 -15.53 2.77
C GLU A 209 -9.35 -15.07 2.18
N LYS A 210 -10.45 -15.60 2.70
CA LYS A 210 -11.78 -15.10 2.33
C LYS A 210 -11.85 -13.60 2.60
N ASP A 211 -12.23 -12.84 1.58
CA ASP A 211 -12.34 -11.37 1.61
C ASP A 211 -11.04 -10.61 1.95
N THR A 212 -9.89 -11.30 1.95
CA THR A 212 -8.57 -10.72 2.22
C THR A 212 -7.70 -10.79 0.98
N PHE A 213 -7.21 -9.62 0.54
CA PHE A 213 -6.50 -9.49 -0.72
C PHE A 213 -5.24 -8.66 -0.57
N LEU A 214 -4.14 -9.14 -1.14
CA LEU A 214 -2.91 -8.37 -1.30
C LEU A 214 -2.79 -7.88 -2.74
N VAL A 215 -2.36 -6.64 -2.92
CA VAL A 215 -2.07 -6.06 -4.23
C VAL A 215 -0.56 -6.01 -4.37
N ASP A 216 -0.01 -6.87 -5.22
CA ASP A 216 1.41 -6.81 -5.57
C ASP A 216 1.63 -5.70 -6.60
N THR A 217 2.55 -4.81 -6.28
CA THR A 217 2.84 -3.63 -7.09
C THR A 217 4.27 -3.67 -7.58
N PRO A 218 4.53 -4.21 -8.77
CA PRO A 218 5.87 -4.16 -9.35
C PRO A 218 6.27 -2.71 -9.65
N GLY A 219 7.44 -2.29 -9.15
CA GLY A 219 8.08 -1.04 -9.58
C GLY A 219 7.91 0.19 -8.67
N PHE A 220 7.54 0.05 -7.42
CA PHE A 220 7.61 1.14 -6.43
C PHE A 220 9.06 1.42 -5.96
N SER A 221 10.04 1.49 -6.86
CA SER A 221 11.44 1.67 -6.48
C SER A 221 11.95 3.12 -6.57
N SER A 222 11.24 4.00 -7.26
CA SER A 222 11.58 5.42 -7.34
C SER A 222 10.31 6.25 -7.22
N LEU A 223 10.14 6.87 -6.06
CA LEU A 223 9.02 7.74 -5.76
C LEU A 223 9.49 9.19 -5.74
N TYR A 224 9.00 9.95 -6.68
CA TYR A 224 9.07 11.40 -6.63
C TYR A 224 7.70 11.90 -6.14
N LEU A 225 7.71 12.84 -5.22
CA LEU A 225 6.51 13.59 -4.88
C LEU A 225 6.19 14.46 -6.10
N THR A 226 5.12 14.11 -6.81
CA THR A 226 4.61 14.84 -7.96
C THR A 226 3.27 15.44 -7.59
N ASP A 227 2.94 16.58 -8.21
CA ASP A 227 1.66 17.26 -8.03
C ASP A 227 1.38 17.71 -6.58
N MET A 228 2.44 18.21 -5.88
CA MET A 228 2.37 18.76 -4.54
C MET A 228 3.17 20.04 -4.45
N GLU A 229 2.57 21.09 -3.88
CA GLU A 229 3.29 22.32 -3.51
C GLU A 229 4.01 22.13 -2.16
N GLU A 230 5.14 22.82 -1.98
CA GLU A 230 5.93 22.71 -0.75
C GLU A 230 5.12 23.04 0.53
N ASP A 231 4.17 23.99 0.45
CA ASP A 231 3.34 24.40 1.56
C ASP A 231 2.28 23.34 1.98
N GLU A 232 1.96 22.40 1.08
CA GLU A 232 1.02 21.33 1.34
C GLU A 232 1.66 20.16 2.10
N LEU A 233 3.00 20.01 2.00
CA LEU A 233 3.75 18.88 2.54
C LEU A 233 3.44 18.60 4.01
N ARG A 234 3.31 19.66 4.85
CA ARG A 234 3.00 19.56 6.26
C ARG A 234 1.70 18.79 6.56
N ASN A 235 0.72 18.84 5.65
CA ASN A 235 -0.57 18.17 5.81
C ASN A 235 -0.47 16.65 5.74
N TYR A 236 0.66 16.13 5.23
CA TYR A 236 0.92 14.71 5.04
C TYR A 236 1.87 14.11 6.10
N PHE A 237 2.07 14.86 7.20
CA PHE A 237 2.73 14.40 8.42
C PHE A 237 1.70 14.37 9.56
N PRO A 238 0.97 13.24 9.75
CA PRO A 238 -0.16 13.19 10.68
C PRO A 238 0.24 13.53 12.11
N GLU A 239 1.49 13.29 12.52
CA GLU A 239 2.01 13.67 13.81
C GLU A 239 2.11 15.19 14.01
N PHE A 240 2.24 15.97 12.93
CA PHE A 240 2.28 17.44 13.02
C PHE A 240 0.90 18.03 13.27
N LEU A 241 -0.14 17.44 12.67
CA LEU A 241 -1.53 17.93 12.75
C LEU A 241 -2.02 18.08 14.19
N LYS A 242 -1.51 17.23 15.10
CA LYS A 242 -1.84 17.29 16.54
C LYS A 242 -1.34 18.58 17.21
N TYR A 243 -0.20 19.12 16.75
CA TYR A 243 0.49 20.25 17.37
C TYR A 243 0.35 21.54 16.57
N GLU A 244 -0.08 21.48 15.32
CA GLU A 244 -0.31 22.63 14.45
C GLU A 244 -1.26 23.67 15.06
N PRO A 245 -2.35 23.31 15.78
CA PRO A 245 -3.21 24.30 16.44
C PRO A 245 -2.52 25.14 17.51
N GLN A 246 -1.36 24.75 17.99
CA GLN A 246 -0.54 25.46 18.99
C GLN A 246 0.45 26.45 18.33
N CYS A 247 0.55 26.45 16.99
CA CYS A 247 1.38 27.41 16.29
C CYS A 247 0.75 28.80 16.33
N ARG A 248 1.60 29.82 16.55
CA ARG A 248 1.18 31.22 16.56
C ARG A 248 0.63 31.69 15.20
N PHE A 249 1.16 31.16 14.10
CA PHE A 249 0.84 31.63 12.75
C PHE A 249 -0.04 30.60 12.03
N GLN A 250 -1.13 31.07 11.43
CA GLN A 250 -1.88 30.24 10.49
C GLN A 250 -1.00 29.93 9.26
N GLY A 251 -1.01 28.68 8.80
CA GLY A 251 -0.18 28.27 7.68
C GLY A 251 1.30 28.14 8.03
N CYS A 252 1.63 27.94 9.30
CA CYS A 252 3.00 27.68 9.77
C CYS A 252 3.62 26.53 8.98
N ARG A 253 4.80 26.75 8.43
CA ARG A 253 5.58 25.70 7.71
C ARG A 253 6.42 24.85 8.66
N HIS A 254 6.45 25.22 9.95
CA HIS A 254 7.21 24.57 11.01
C HIS A 254 8.75 24.57 10.79
N ILE A 255 9.27 25.53 10.02
CA ILE A 255 10.70 25.64 9.66
C ILE A 255 11.36 26.79 10.39
N HIS A 256 11.02 28.03 10.04
CA HIS A 256 11.65 29.25 10.57
C HIS A 256 10.76 30.02 11.53
N GLU A 257 9.47 29.74 11.56
CA GLU A 257 8.50 30.50 12.34
C GLU A 257 8.80 30.37 13.84
N PRO A 258 8.77 31.48 14.59
CA PRO A 258 8.83 31.45 16.05
C PRO A 258 7.51 30.95 16.63
N ASP A 259 7.52 30.50 17.88
CA ASP A 259 6.34 30.04 18.62
C ASP A 259 5.57 28.97 17.82
N CYS A 260 6.25 27.91 17.43
CA CYS A 260 5.73 26.81 16.61
C CYS A 260 5.48 25.57 17.46
N GLY A 261 4.22 25.16 17.62
CA GLY A 261 3.84 23.99 18.42
C GLY A 261 4.47 22.68 17.95
N VAL A 262 4.72 22.52 16.61
CA VAL A 262 5.42 21.34 16.08
C VAL A 262 6.88 21.32 16.53
N LYS A 263 7.60 22.46 16.48
CA LYS A 263 9.00 22.54 16.95
C LYS A 263 9.11 22.39 18.46
N GLU A 264 8.14 22.87 19.22
CA GLU A 264 8.08 22.61 20.66
C GLU A 264 7.87 21.13 20.96
N ALA A 265 6.92 20.48 20.27
CA ALA A 265 6.70 19.05 20.41
C ALA A 265 7.91 18.20 19.98
N LEU A 266 8.67 18.66 18.98
CA LEU A 266 9.95 18.05 18.57
C LEU A 266 10.98 18.18 19.70
N ALA A 267 11.15 19.38 20.27
CA ALA A 267 12.09 19.61 21.37
C ALA A 267 11.75 18.78 22.62
N GLU A 268 10.48 18.49 22.86
CA GLU A 268 10.00 17.62 23.93
C GLU A 268 10.10 16.11 23.60
N GLY A 269 10.57 15.74 22.40
CA GLY A 269 10.66 14.36 21.95
C GLY A 269 9.33 13.67 21.65
N LYS A 270 8.26 14.44 21.45
CA LYS A 270 6.92 13.95 21.07
C LYS A 270 6.79 13.67 19.57
N ILE A 271 7.68 14.25 18.76
CA ILE A 271 7.82 14.03 17.33
C ILE A 271 9.21 13.43 17.08
N SER A 272 9.32 12.52 16.13
CA SER A 272 10.61 11.93 15.75
C SER A 272 11.51 12.98 15.08
N GLN A 273 12.75 13.14 15.56
CA GLN A 273 13.75 14.01 14.92
C GLN A 273 14.00 13.58 13.46
N LEU A 274 14.08 12.28 13.21
CA LEU A 274 14.30 11.73 11.88
C LEU A 274 13.18 12.14 10.93
N ARG A 275 11.91 12.01 11.35
CA ARG A 275 10.75 12.42 10.55
C ARG A 275 10.75 13.91 10.24
N TYR A 276 11.15 14.72 11.22
CA TYR A 276 11.26 16.16 11.02
C TYR A 276 12.40 16.52 10.07
N ASP A 277 13.54 15.83 10.15
CA ASP A 277 14.67 16.04 9.23
C ASP A 277 14.29 15.62 7.79
N ASP A 278 13.57 14.51 7.63
CA ASP A 278 13.03 14.07 6.34
C ASP A 278 11.99 15.07 5.79
N TYR A 279 11.15 15.66 6.66
CA TYR A 279 10.24 16.74 6.27
C TYR A 279 10.99 17.93 5.69
N LEU A 280 12.07 18.38 6.35
CA LEU A 280 12.88 19.50 5.86
C LEU A 280 13.55 19.18 4.52
N ALA A 281 14.09 17.97 4.36
CA ALA A 281 14.71 17.53 3.12
C ALA A 281 13.71 17.49 1.95
N LEU A 282 12.51 16.96 2.19
CA LEU A 282 11.43 16.90 1.19
C LEU A 282 10.88 18.29 0.85
N TYR A 283 10.78 19.18 1.83
CA TYR A 283 10.36 20.55 1.62
C TYR A 283 11.33 21.31 0.67
N GLU A 284 12.63 21.23 0.92
CA GLU A 284 13.63 21.85 0.04
C GLU A 284 13.63 21.22 -1.36
N GLU A 285 13.44 19.90 -1.49
CA GLU A 285 13.31 19.25 -2.81
C GLU A 285 12.11 19.78 -3.60
N LEU A 286 10.94 19.93 -2.96
CA LEU A 286 9.75 20.46 -3.63
C LEU A 286 9.95 21.92 -4.06
N LYS A 287 10.55 22.72 -3.20
CA LYS A 287 10.87 24.12 -3.47
C LYS A 287 11.87 24.31 -4.63
N GLU A 288 12.84 23.40 -4.75
CA GLU A 288 13.77 23.40 -5.88
C GLU A 288 13.09 23.05 -7.19
N LYS A 289 12.19 22.05 -7.19
CA LYS A 289 11.40 21.67 -8.39
C LYS A 289 10.55 22.79 -8.94
N ARG A 290 10.01 23.65 -8.08
CA ARG A 290 9.21 24.82 -8.51
C ARG A 290 10.02 25.88 -9.26
N ARG A 291 11.34 25.89 -9.13
CA ARG A 291 12.23 26.87 -9.78
C ARG A 291 12.54 26.54 -11.23
N TYR A 292 12.14 25.37 -11.70
CA TYR A 292 12.31 24.90 -13.08
C TYR A 292 10.95 24.56 -13.71
#